data_267a41e8bf2b659b6283a410857b72fa
#
_entry.id   267a41e8bf2b659b6283a410857b72fa
#
_cell.length_a   1.000
_cell.length_b   1.000
_cell.length_c   1.000
_cell.angle_alpha   90.00
_cell.angle_beta   90.00
_cell.angle_gamma   90.00
#
_symmetry.space_group_name_H-M   'P 1'
#
loop_
_entity.id
_entity.type
_entity.pdbx_description
1 polymer ?
#
loop_
_entity_poly.entity_id
_entity_poly.type
_entity_poly.pdbx_seq_one_letter_code
_entity_poly.pdbx_strand_id
1 'polypeptide(L)'
;MSTAPKGFRFATACAGFRKEGRADLALLVSDVPAVAAGTFTQNRFPAAPVLVAKAMLAERPAARAVVINSGQANACTGDEGMRNCRTTQELVAGALGLEASDILPASTGVIGAQLKMDLWEKAAPALAANLGKATPEDFARAIMTTDAFHKISHREVSLPGGVVKLVGMAKGAGMICPNMATMLSVVLCDAQVEASVWQKMLRDAVELTFNRVTVDGDTSTNDTLYGLANGASGVSASDEESLKALSAALTSVLGDLAYMLVKDGEGASKVPRIHVAGAASDADAERVARTVGHSQLVKTALYGRDANWGRIVAAVGRSGADFNPDDVVVTLCGVELFRKGQPTDLDFDALLEEPLKQRDLPIDIVLGSGSGSYTLLASDLGHEYVNVNADYRS
;
A
#
# COMPACT_ATOMS: atom_id res chain seq x y z
N MET A 1 13.71 15.67 -16.24
CA MET A 1 14.69 15.37 -15.15
C MET A 1 14.28 14.03 -14.55
N SER A 2 15.24 13.19 -14.14
CA SER A 2 14.90 11.90 -13.51
C SER A 2 14.14 12.12 -12.21
N THR A 3 13.02 11.39 -12.02
CA THR A 3 12.25 11.39 -10.77
C THR A 3 12.94 10.59 -9.67
N ALA A 4 13.95 9.77 -10.02
CA ALA A 4 14.68 8.94 -9.05
C ALA A 4 15.54 9.80 -8.12
N PRO A 5 15.55 9.51 -6.80
CA PRO A 5 16.51 10.08 -5.86
C PRO A 5 17.95 9.70 -6.25
N LYS A 6 18.92 10.55 -5.90
CA LYS A 6 20.34 10.31 -6.22
C LYS A 6 20.83 8.99 -5.62
N GLY A 7 21.74 8.32 -6.35
CA GLY A 7 22.41 7.11 -5.89
C GLY A 7 21.52 5.86 -5.88
N PHE A 8 20.33 5.89 -6.50
CA PHE A 8 19.51 4.70 -6.74
C PHE A 8 19.48 4.35 -8.22
N ARG A 9 19.68 3.05 -8.51
CA ARG A 9 19.63 2.48 -9.86
C ARG A 9 18.63 1.32 -9.90
N PHE A 10 18.02 1.10 -11.06
CA PHE A 10 16.95 0.13 -11.24
C PHE A 10 17.30 -0.85 -12.37
N ALA A 11 16.79 -2.06 -12.24
CA ALA A 11 16.81 -3.08 -13.28
C ALA A 11 15.49 -3.86 -13.25
N THR A 12 15.09 -4.38 -14.40
CA THR A 12 14.00 -5.33 -14.55
C THR A 12 14.41 -6.47 -15.46
N ALA A 13 13.80 -7.63 -15.27
CA ALA A 13 13.98 -8.79 -16.14
C ALA A 13 12.67 -9.54 -16.33
N CYS A 14 12.52 -10.20 -17.47
CA CYS A 14 11.49 -11.21 -17.73
C CYS A 14 12.11 -12.57 -17.40
N ALA A 15 11.88 -13.07 -16.19
CA ALA A 15 12.41 -14.36 -15.73
C ALA A 15 11.51 -15.55 -16.14
N GLY A 16 10.25 -15.30 -16.49
CA GLY A 16 9.27 -16.32 -16.85
C GLY A 16 8.51 -16.91 -15.65
N PHE A 17 8.43 -16.19 -14.55
CA PHE A 17 7.54 -16.56 -13.44
C PHE A 17 6.08 -16.41 -13.84
N ARG A 18 5.79 -15.50 -14.76
CA ARG A 18 4.48 -15.23 -15.35
C ARG A 18 4.41 -15.72 -16.79
N LYS A 19 3.18 -16.04 -17.26
CA LYS A 19 2.95 -16.56 -18.63
C LYS A 19 3.01 -15.47 -19.72
N GLU A 20 2.97 -14.20 -19.38
CA GLU A 20 2.67 -13.11 -20.32
C GLU A 20 3.90 -12.43 -20.95
N GLY A 21 5.12 -12.95 -20.74
CA GLY A 21 6.34 -12.41 -21.37
C GLY A 21 6.72 -10.99 -20.98
N ARG A 22 6.10 -10.41 -19.93
CA ARG A 22 6.44 -9.10 -19.36
C ARG A 22 7.47 -9.24 -18.24
N ALA A 23 8.11 -8.13 -17.87
CA ALA A 23 9.01 -8.10 -16.72
C ALA A 23 8.25 -8.55 -15.46
N ASP A 24 8.83 -9.50 -14.74
CA ASP A 24 8.30 -10.14 -13.55
C ASP A 24 9.34 -10.23 -12.41
N LEU A 25 10.49 -9.62 -12.62
CA LEU A 25 11.56 -9.46 -11.66
C LEU A 25 12.05 -8.02 -11.68
N ALA A 26 12.07 -7.39 -10.51
CA ALA A 26 12.48 -6.01 -10.30
C ALA A 26 13.60 -5.93 -9.26
N LEU A 27 14.59 -5.10 -9.52
CA LEU A 27 15.73 -4.83 -8.67
C LEU A 27 15.93 -3.32 -8.57
N LEU A 28 16.13 -2.83 -7.36
CA LEU A 28 16.71 -1.52 -7.10
C LEU A 28 17.97 -1.68 -6.27
N VAL A 29 18.96 -0.85 -6.53
CA VAL A 29 20.25 -0.85 -5.83
C VAL A 29 20.60 0.58 -5.44
N SER A 30 21.03 0.75 -4.21
CA SER A 30 21.68 1.98 -3.74
C SER A 30 23.20 1.89 -3.95
N ASP A 31 23.80 2.91 -4.52
CA ASP A 31 25.25 2.99 -4.76
C ASP A 31 26.06 3.01 -3.46
N VAL A 32 25.43 3.43 -2.35
CA VAL A 32 26.01 3.47 -1.01
C VAL A 32 25.07 2.74 -0.02
N PRO A 33 25.56 2.27 1.14
CA PRO A 33 24.68 1.72 2.17
C PRO A 33 23.56 2.70 2.51
N ALA A 34 22.30 2.25 2.45
CA ALA A 34 21.14 3.04 2.83
C ALA A 34 20.65 2.62 4.20
N VAL A 35 20.23 3.60 5.01
CA VAL A 35 19.37 3.32 6.15
C VAL A 35 18.10 2.67 5.62
N ALA A 36 17.75 1.51 6.17
CA ALA A 36 16.58 0.74 5.76
C ALA A 36 15.58 0.59 6.91
N ALA A 37 14.32 0.82 6.60
CA ALA A 37 13.19 0.63 7.49
C ALA A 37 12.16 -0.29 6.81
N GLY A 38 11.33 -0.98 7.59
CA GLY A 38 10.30 -1.85 7.04
C GLY A 38 9.04 -1.87 7.90
N THR A 39 7.90 -1.99 7.22
CA THR A 39 6.62 -2.36 7.82
C THR A 39 6.07 -3.58 7.09
N PHE A 40 5.41 -4.49 7.80
CA PHE A 40 5.11 -5.82 7.31
C PHE A 40 3.74 -6.29 7.76
N THR A 41 3.16 -7.21 6.99
CA THR A 41 1.89 -7.86 7.32
C THR A 41 1.83 -8.36 8.76
N GLN A 42 0.66 -8.25 9.38
CA GLN A 42 0.32 -8.89 10.65
C GLN A 42 -0.44 -10.22 10.45
N ASN A 43 -0.59 -10.67 9.21
CA ASN A 43 -1.17 -11.98 8.93
C ASN A 43 -0.38 -13.07 9.67
N ARG A 44 -1.07 -14.01 10.28
CA ARG A 44 -0.43 -15.10 11.05
C ARG A 44 0.27 -16.15 10.19
N PHE A 45 0.13 -16.05 8.87
CA PHE A 45 0.84 -16.86 7.86
C PHE A 45 1.77 -15.97 7.01
N PRO A 46 2.77 -15.28 7.62
CA PRO A 46 3.66 -14.42 6.88
C PRO A 46 4.50 -15.23 5.89
N ALA A 47 4.68 -14.70 4.69
CA ALA A 47 5.51 -15.31 3.65
C ALA A 47 7.00 -15.36 4.05
N ALA A 48 7.75 -16.29 3.46
CA ALA A 48 9.18 -16.43 3.72
C ALA A 48 9.98 -15.12 3.55
N PRO A 49 9.80 -14.31 2.47
CA PRO A 49 10.50 -13.04 2.34
C PRO A 49 10.17 -12.04 3.45
N VAL A 50 8.95 -12.04 3.98
CA VAL A 50 8.56 -11.20 5.13
C VAL A 50 9.35 -11.58 6.37
N LEU A 51 9.45 -12.88 6.68
CA LEU A 51 10.19 -13.38 7.83
C LEU A 51 11.68 -13.08 7.72
N VAL A 52 12.27 -13.30 6.55
CA VAL A 52 13.69 -13.02 6.28
C VAL A 52 13.98 -11.53 6.44
N ALA A 53 13.18 -10.66 5.82
CA ALA A 53 13.39 -9.21 5.88
C ALA A 53 13.21 -8.64 7.29
N LYS A 54 12.20 -9.13 8.06
CA LYS A 54 12.03 -8.75 9.47
C LYS A 54 13.27 -9.06 10.30
N ALA A 55 13.82 -10.27 10.14
CA ALA A 55 15.02 -10.68 10.87
C ALA A 55 16.23 -9.81 10.48
N MET A 56 16.42 -9.56 9.17
CA MET A 56 17.54 -8.73 8.69
C MET A 56 17.48 -7.30 9.22
N LEU A 57 16.33 -6.64 9.15
CA LEU A 57 16.18 -5.26 9.61
C LEU A 57 16.23 -5.13 11.15
N ALA A 58 15.84 -6.17 11.88
CA ALA A 58 16.00 -6.21 13.32
C ALA A 58 17.49 -6.33 13.75
N GLU A 59 18.29 -7.04 12.96
CA GLU A 59 19.74 -7.17 13.19
C GLU A 59 20.50 -5.93 12.73
N ARG A 60 20.20 -5.45 11.51
CA ARG A 60 20.86 -4.30 10.89
C ARG A 60 19.86 -3.45 10.11
N PRO A 61 19.55 -2.21 10.54
CA PRO A 61 18.64 -1.33 9.84
C PRO A 61 19.31 -0.64 8.63
N ALA A 62 19.91 -1.44 7.74
CA ALA A 62 20.62 -1.00 6.55
C ALA A 62 20.50 -2.04 5.43
N ALA A 63 20.47 -1.56 4.19
CA ALA A 63 20.46 -2.40 2.99
C ALA A 63 21.12 -1.68 1.80
N ARG A 64 21.46 -2.45 0.78
CA ARG A 64 21.99 -1.95 -0.50
C ARG A 64 21.02 -2.17 -1.66
N ALA A 65 20.15 -3.18 -1.54
CA ALA A 65 19.24 -3.52 -2.63
C ALA A 65 17.90 -4.06 -2.14
N VAL A 66 16.89 -3.93 -2.99
CA VAL A 66 15.61 -4.63 -2.87
C VAL A 66 15.36 -5.41 -4.15
N VAL A 67 15.05 -6.70 -4.02
CA VAL A 67 14.65 -7.54 -5.13
C VAL A 67 13.23 -8.05 -4.93
N ILE A 68 12.40 -7.92 -5.97
CA ILE A 68 10.98 -8.32 -5.93
C ILE A 68 10.66 -9.18 -7.14
N ASN A 69 10.06 -10.35 -6.90
CA ASN A 69 9.47 -11.16 -7.96
C ASN A 69 7.95 -11.08 -7.95
N SER A 70 7.33 -11.08 -9.13
CA SER A 70 5.89 -11.23 -9.32
C SER A 70 5.54 -12.56 -9.97
N GLY A 71 4.45 -13.21 -9.50
CA GLY A 71 3.97 -14.50 -10.01
C GLY A 71 3.99 -15.64 -8.97
N GLN A 72 4.88 -15.59 -8.00
CA GLN A 72 4.97 -16.56 -6.90
C GLN A 72 5.17 -15.82 -5.58
N ALA A 73 4.26 -16.04 -4.62
CA ALA A 73 4.25 -15.35 -3.34
C ALA A 73 5.31 -15.86 -2.36
N ASN A 74 5.78 -17.10 -2.53
CA ASN A 74 6.63 -17.79 -1.56
C ASN A 74 6.02 -17.76 -0.14
N ALA A 75 4.69 -17.90 -0.07
CA ALA A 75 3.91 -18.00 1.16
C ALA A 75 3.39 -19.41 1.34
N CYS A 76 3.32 -19.87 2.59
CA CYS A 76 2.92 -21.24 2.95
C CYS A 76 3.77 -22.32 2.25
N THR A 77 5.06 -22.07 2.09
CA THR A 77 6.03 -22.94 1.37
C THR A 77 7.00 -23.67 2.30
N GLY A 78 6.80 -23.54 3.61
CA GLY A 78 7.59 -24.24 4.63
C GLY A 78 9.08 -23.88 4.63
N ASP A 79 9.90 -24.80 5.16
CA ASP A 79 11.35 -24.61 5.25
C ASP A 79 12.03 -24.51 3.87
N GLU A 80 11.47 -25.15 2.85
CA GLU A 80 11.98 -25.03 1.49
C GLU A 80 11.82 -23.61 0.97
N GLY A 81 10.67 -22.97 1.20
CA GLY A 81 10.45 -21.58 0.82
C GLY A 81 11.40 -20.61 1.54
N MET A 82 11.73 -20.89 2.80
CA MET A 82 12.75 -20.12 3.57
C MET A 82 14.14 -20.28 2.96
N ARG A 83 14.57 -21.51 2.62
CA ARG A 83 15.85 -21.77 1.95
C ARG A 83 15.89 -21.07 0.58
N ASN A 84 14.85 -21.25 -0.22
CA ASN A 84 14.75 -20.66 -1.55
C ASN A 84 14.82 -19.13 -1.50
N CYS A 85 14.15 -18.48 -0.51
CA CYS A 85 14.24 -17.04 -0.32
C CYS A 85 15.69 -16.58 -0.05
N ARG A 86 16.44 -17.28 0.81
CA ARG A 86 17.85 -16.97 1.10
C ARG A 86 18.74 -17.22 -0.13
N THR A 87 18.50 -18.30 -0.86
CA THR A 87 19.22 -18.58 -2.12
C THR A 87 18.99 -17.50 -3.17
N THR A 88 17.78 -16.92 -3.26
CA THR A 88 17.55 -15.77 -4.17
C THR A 88 18.38 -14.55 -3.78
N GLN A 89 18.55 -14.29 -2.46
CA GLN A 89 19.42 -13.21 -1.98
C GLN A 89 20.89 -13.48 -2.34
N GLU A 90 21.37 -14.71 -2.14
CA GLU A 90 22.73 -15.13 -2.48
C GLU A 90 23.02 -14.98 -3.99
N LEU A 91 22.09 -15.43 -4.85
CA LEU A 91 22.22 -15.30 -6.30
C LEU A 91 22.31 -13.84 -6.76
N VAL A 92 21.42 -12.98 -6.23
CA VAL A 92 21.42 -11.55 -6.57
C VAL A 92 22.65 -10.85 -6.01
N ALA A 93 23.02 -11.13 -4.76
CA ALA A 93 24.19 -10.56 -4.12
C ALA A 93 25.49 -10.94 -4.88
N GLY A 94 25.64 -12.22 -5.20
CA GLY A 94 26.80 -12.71 -5.99
C GLY A 94 26.90 -12.03 -7.35
N ALA A 95 25.77 -11.81 -8.05
CA ALA A 95 25.74 -11.12 -9.32
C ALA A 95 26.07 -9.61 -9.23
N LEU A 96 25.85 -8.99 -8.07
CA LEU A 96 26.10 -7.57 -7.80
C LEU A 96 27.46 -7.30 -7.12
N GLY A 97 28.14 -8.33 -6.63
CA GLY A 97 29.33 -8.18 -5.77
C GLY A 97 28.98 -7.60 -4.39
N LEU A 98 27.82 -7.98 -3.85
CA LEU A 98 27.31 -7.58 -2.55
C LEU A 98 27.21 -8.80 -1.62
N GLU A 99 26.91 -8.57 -0.34
CA GLU A 99 26.58 -9.63 0.61
C GLU A 99 25.07 -9.93 0.55
N ALA A 100 24.68 -11.19 0.85
CA ALA A 100 23.26 -11.57 0.90
C ALA A 100 22.46 -10.73 1.92
N SER A 101 23.11 -10.34 3.02
CA SER A 101 22.56 -9.45 4.05
C SER A 101 22.34 -7.99 3.60
N ASP A 102 22.77 -7.62 2.40
CA ASP A 102 22.50 -6.32 1.79
C ASP A 102 21.23 -6.32 0.93
N ILE A 103 20.63 -7.49 0.66
CA ILE A 103 19.52 -7.66 -0.26
C ILE A 103 18.21 -7.90 0.50
N LEU A 104 17.26 -6.98 0.45
CA LEU A 104 15.91 -7.17 0.99
C LEU A 104 15.02 -7.87 -0.05
N PRO A 105 14.46 -9.04 0.28
CA PRO A 105 13.61 -9.80 -0.64
C PRO A 105 12.14 -9.43 -0.47
N ALA A 106 11.36 -9.42 -1.54
CA ALA A 106 9.90 -9.46 -1.50
C ALA A 106 9.35 -10.29 -2.66
N SER A 107 8.16 -10.85 -2.47
CA SER A 107 7.51 -11.70 -3.46
C SER A 107 6.02 -11.45 -3.49
N THR A 108 5.37 -11.61 -4.65
CA THR A 108 3.92 -11.53 -4.81
C THR A 108 3.44 -12.49 -5.88
N GLY A 109 2.20 -12.97 -5.77
CA GLY A 109 1.57 -13.90 -6.73
C GLY A 109 0.92 -15.07 -6.03
N VAL A 110 1.02 -16.26 -6.63
CA VAL A 110 0.34 -17.48 -6.15
C VAL A 110 0.90 -17.94 -4.81
N ILE A 111 0.01 -18.19 -3.84
CA ILE A 111 0.31 -18.77 -2.52
C ILE A 111 0.48 -20.28 -2.65
N GLY A 112 1.40 -20.88 -1.90
CA GLY A 112 1.65 -22.33 -1.84
C GLY A 112 2.59 -22.86 -2.93
N ALA A 113 2.88 -22.09 -3.96
CA ALA A 113 3.83 -22.48 -5.00
C ALA A 113 5.27 -22.21 -4.57
N GLN A 114 6.15 -23.22 -4.72
CA GLN A 114 7.60 -23.07 -4.51
C GLN A 114 8.20 -22.14 -5.58
N LEU A 115 9.23 -21.36 -5.20
CA LEU A 115 9.97 -20.55 -6.15
C LEU A 115 10.64 -21.43 -7.20
N LYS A 116 10.55 -21.04 -8.47
CA LYS A 116 11.22 -21.72 -9.60
C LYS A 116 12.70 -21.31 -9.61
N MET A 117 13.52 -22.04 -8.86
CA MET A 117 14.93 -21.65 -8.63
C MET A 117 15.77 -21.69 -9.90
N ASP A 118 15.46 -22.59 -10.85
CA ASP A 118 16.11 -22.63 -12.17
C ASP A 118 15.93 -21.36 -12.99
N LEU A 119 14.82 -20.65 -12.79
CA LEU A 119 14.56 -19.35 -13.40
C LEU A 119 15.35 -18.25 -12.69
N TRP A 120 15.47 -18.32 -11.36
CA TRP A 120 16.27 -17.37 -10.57
C TRP A 120 17.75 -17.44 -10.92
N GLU A 121 18.32 -18.64 -11.04
CA GLU A 121 19.72 -18.87 -11.42
C GLU A 121 20.07 -18.22 -12.77
N LYS A 122 19.15 -18.28 -13.72
CA LYS A 122 19.32 -17.67 -15.06
C LYS A 122 19.09 -16.15 -15.04
N ALA A 123 18.11 -15.69 -14.24
CA ALA A 123 17.69 -14.29 -14.27
C ALA A 123 18.57 -13.36 -13.42
N ALA A 124 19.16 -13.83 -12.31
CA ALA A 124 19.95 -12.98 -11.42
C ALA A 124 21.16 -12.32 -12.12
N PRO A 125 21.99 -13.03 -12.93
CA PRO A 125 23.05 -12.38 -13.68
C PRO A 125 22.53 -11.38 -14.73
N ALA A 126 21.43 -11.70 -15.42
CA ALA A 126 20.81 -10.81 -16.40
C ALA A 126 20.25 -9.54 -15.75
N LEU A 127 19.65 -9.67 -14.56
CA LEU A 127 19.12 -8.56 -13.78
C LEU A 127 20.24 -7.60 -13.36
N ALA A 128 21.37 -8.13 -12.86
CA ALA A 128 22.54 -7.34 -12.52
C ALA A 128 23.16 -6.64 -13.74
N ALA A 129 23.26 -7.31 -14.89
CA ALA A 129 23.76 -6.72 -16.16
C ALA A 129 22.84 -5.62 -16.73
N ASN A 130 21.59 -5.59 -16.31
CA ASN A 130 20.61 -4.56 -16.67
C ASN A 130 20.53 -3.40 -15.66
N LEU A 131 21.35 -3.40 -14.62
CA LEU A 131 21.32 -2.35 -13.61
C LEU A 131 21.62 -0.97 -14.21
N GLY A 132 20.72 -0.02 -13.93
CA GLY A 132 20.77 1.35 -14.46
C GLY A 132 20.09 1.53 -15.82
N LYS A 133 19.52 0.46 -16.41
CA LYS A 133 18.78 0.55 -17.70
C LYS A 133 17.26 0.74 -17.50
N ALA A 134 16.75 0.53 -16.29
CA ALA A 134 15.35 0.70 -15.96
C ALA A 134 15.11 2.00 -15.18
N THR A 135 13.87 2.46 -15.20
CA THR A 135 13.36 3.62 -14.46
C THR A 135 12.57 3.16 -13.23
N PRO A 136 12.20 4.07 -12.29
CA PRO A 136 11.25 3.75 -11.23
C PRO A 136 9.89 3.25 -11.75
N GLU A 137 9.43 3.79 -12.89
CA GLU A 137 8.19 3.36 -13.55
C GLU A 137 8.30 1.92 -14.07
N ASP A 138 9.44 1.52 -14.63
CA ASP A 138 9.68 0.14 -15.07
C ASP A 138 9.69 -0.83 -13.88
N PHE A 139 10.33 -0.42 -12.77
CA PHE A 139 10.28 -1.17 -11.52
C PHE A 139 8.84 -1.35 -11.03
N ALA A 140 8.05 -0.26 -10.99
CA ALA A 140 6.66 -0.30 -10.57
C ALA A 140 5.80 -1.22 -11.47
N ARG A 141 6.06 -1.25 -12.78
CA ARG A 141 5.39 -2.18 -13.71
C ARG A 141 5.76 -3.64 -13.50
N ALA A 142 7.03 -3.92 -13.20
CA ALA A 142 7.51 -5.30 -13.05
C ALA A 142 6.95 -5.99 -11.80
N ILE A 143 6.59 -5.24 -10.77
CA ILE A 143 6.01 -5.79 -9.53
C ILE A 143 4.49 -5.97 -9.58
N MET A 144 3.79 -5.48 -10.60
CA MET A 144 2.33 -5.60 -10.76
C MET A 144 1.89 -7.05 -10.89
N THR A 145 0.67 -7.35 -10.42
CA THR A 145 -0.01 -8.64 -10.61
C THR A 145 -1.33 -8.48 -11.37
N THR A 146 -2.43 -8.23 -10.69
CA THR A 146 -3.76 -7.95 -11.25
C THR A 146 -3.99 -6.44 -11.48
N ASP A 147 -3.01 -5.63 -11.14
CA ASP A 147 -3.04 -4.17 -11.27
C ASP A 147 -3.32 -3.74 -12.72
N ALA A 148 -4.23 -2.79 -12.93
CA ALA A 148 -4.52 -2.20 -14.24
C ALA A 148 -3.49 -1.13 -14.63
N PHE A 149 -2.88 -0.45 -13.65
CA PHE A 149 -1.82 0.54 -13.87
C PHE A 149 -0.75 0.51 -12.79
N HIS A 150 0.46 0.94 -13.14
CA HIS A 150 1.56 1.08 -12.20
C HIS A 150 1.36 2.29 -11.27
N LYS A 151 1.76 2.15 -10.01
CA LYS A 151 1.56 3.15 -8.97
C LYS A 151 2.89 3.74 -8.56
N ILE A 152 3.02 5.04 -8.78
CA ILE A 152 4.23 5.81 -8.47
C ILE A 152 3.84 7.21 -8.00
N SER A 153 4.53 7.71 -6.97
CA SER A 153 4.43 9.09 -6.51
C SER A 153 5.81 9.62 -6.13
N HIS A 154 6.05 10.90 -6.29
CA HIS A 154 7.31 11.53 -5.95
C HIS A 154 7.12 12.92 -5.33
N ARG A 155 8.10 13.34 -4.52
CA ARG A 155 8.18 14.69 -3.95
C ARG A 155 9.61 15.18 -3.97
N GLU A 156 9.76 16.48 -4.12
CA GLU A 156 11.00 17.20 -3.83
C GLU A 156 10.76 18.06 -2.58
N VAL A 157 11.72 18.05 -1.66
CA VAL A 157 11.63 18.77 -0.38
C VAL A 157 12.84 19.67 -0.26
N SER A 158 12.59 20.96 -0.11
CA SER A 158 13.64 21.93 0.19
C SER A 158 13.95 21.88 1.68
N LEU A 159 15.17 21.52 2.03
CA LEU A 159 15.69 21.50 3.39
C LEU A 159 16.86 22.47 3.52
N PRO A 160 17.26 22.88 4.73
CA PRO A 160 18.53 23.56 4.93
C PRO A 160 19.67 22.72 4.33
N GLY A 161 20.41 23.30 3.39
CA GLY A 161 21.51 22.61 2.69
C GLY A 161 21.17 22.07 1.31
N GLY A 162 19.89 22.06 0.85
CA GLY A 162 19.54 21.69 -0.51
C GLY A 162 18.18 21.00 -0.65
N VAL A 163 17.98 20.44 -1.84
CA VAL A 163 16.75 19.71 -2.18
C VAL A 163 17.00 18.20 -2.06
N VAL A 164 16.10 17.52 -1.37
CA VAL A 164 16.05 16.06 -1.31
C VAL A 164 14.86 15.54 -2.11
N LYS A 165 14.97 14.33 -2.62
CA LYS A 165 13.93 13.67 -3.41
C LYS A 165 13.41 12.42 -2.71
N LEU A 166 12.10 12.23 -2.84
CA LEU A 166 11.44 10.97 -2.48
C LEU A 166 10.73 10.42 -3.72
N VAL A 167 10.79 9.10 -3.90
CA VAL A 167 9.95 8.36 -4.83
C VAL A 167 9.38 7.12 -4.14
N GLY A 168 8.08 6.94 -4.25
CA GLY A 168 7.38 5.76 -3.80
C GLY A 168 6.81 4.98 -4.99
N MET A 169 6.89 3.66 -4.92
CA MET A 169 6.34 2.72 -5.91
C MET A 169 5.54 1.67 -5.16
N ALA A 170 4.38 1.29 -5.69
CA ALA A 170 3.53 0.28 -5.07
C ALA A 170 2.83 -0.60 -6.12
N LYS A 171 2.39 -1.78 -5.68
CA LYS A 171 1.48 -2.66 -6.40
C LYS A 171 0.38 -3.17 -5.47
N GLY A 172 -0.77 -3.46 -6.05
CA GLY A 172 -1.90 -4.10 -5.41
C GLY A 172 -3.22 -3.60 -5.98
N ALA A 173 -4.18 -4.50 -6.16
CA ALA A 173 -5.52 -4.24 -6.65
C ALA A 173 -6.57 -5.14 -5.97
N GLY A 174 -6.21 -6.35 -5.56
CA GLY A 174 -7.01 -7.26 -4.73
C GLY A 174 -6.26 -7.72 -3.49
N MET A 175 -6.99 -8.34 -2.54
CA MET A 175 -6.51 -8.69 -1.21
C MET A 175 -5.95 -7.45 -0.51
N ILE A 176 -6.74 -6.34 -0.48
CA ILE A 176 -6.35 -5.03 0.05
C ILE A 176 -7.21 -4.67 1.27
N CYS A 177 -6.71 -4.97 2.45
CA CYS A 177 -7.18 -4.45 3.74
C CYS A 177 -6.00 -4.38 4.70
N PRO A 178 -5.18 -3.35 4.62
CA PRO A 178 -3.97 -3.27 5.40
C PRO A 178 -4.28 -3.09 6.90
N ASN A 179 -3.82 -4.05 7.68
CA ASN A 179 -3.48 -3.85 9.08
C ASN A 179 -1.96 -4.01 9.16
N MET A 180 -1.22 -2.93 8.76
CA MET A 180 0.16 -2.92 8.30
C MET A 180 0.35 -3.63 6.93
N ALA A 181 -0.34 -3.09 5.90
CA ALA A 181 -0.10 -3.17 4.46
C ALA A 181 -0.46 -4.48 3.72
N THR A 182 -1.51 -4.41 2.85
CA THR A 182 -1.78 -5.45 1.83
C THR A 182 -1.24 -5.01 0.47
N MET A 183 0.10 -4.99 0.32
CA MET A 183 0.74 -4.52 -0.91
C MET A 183 2.24 -4.77 -0.87
N LEU A 184 2.90 -4.65 -2.00
CA LEU A 184 4.33 -4.41 -2.01
C LEU A 184 4.58 -2.95 -2.36
N SER A 185 5.36 -2.27 -1.52
CA SER A 185 5.76 -0.90 -1.78
C SER A 185 7.21 -0.67 -1.38
N VAL A 186 7.83 0.26 -2.08
CA VAL A 186 9.17 0.77 -1.74
C VAL A 186 9.13 2.28 -1.81
N VAL A 187 9.66 2.95 -0.80
CA VAL A 187 9.92 4.38 -0.83
C VAL A 187 11.41 4.65 -0.69
N LEU A 188 11.95 5.47 -1.57
CA LEU A 188 13.36 5.84 -1.64
C LEU A 188 13.51 7.32 -1.31
N CYS A 189 14.56 7.64 -0.57
CA CYS A 189 14.92 9.00 -0.22
C CYS A 189 16.43 9.20 -0.35
N ASP A 190 16.88 10.33 -0.88
CA ASP A 190 18.31 10.63 -0.95
C ASP A 190 18.82 11.54 0.19
N ALA A 191 17.97 11.85 1.18
CA ALA A 191 18.38 12.53 2.41
C ALA A 191 19.19 11.62 3.34
N GLN A 192 20.07 12.22 4.13
CA GLN A 192 20.67 11.57 5.28
C GLN A 192 19.73 11.67 6.48
N VAL A 193 19.30 10.53 7.02
CA VAL A 193 18.39 10.42 8.17
C VAL A 193 18.90 9.34 9.12
N GLU A 194 18.72 9.54 10.42
CA GLU A 194 19.04 8.53 11.43
C GLU A 194 18.04 7.34 11.36
N ALA A 195 18.53 6.12 11.61
CA ALA A 195 17.78 4.90 11.35
C ALA A 195 16.50 4.77 12.20
N SER A 196 16.55 5.10 13.48
CA SER A 196 15.38 5.01 14.37
C SER A 196 14.32 6.08 13.98
N VAL A 197 14.78 7.25 13.56
CA VAL A 197 13.93 8.34 13.09
C VAL A 197 13.23 7.96 11.80
N TRP A 198 13.97 7.40 10.83
CA TRP A 198 13.42 6.93 9.55
C TRP A 198 12.38 5.82 9.75
N GLN A 199 12.67 4.84 10.62
CA GLN A 199 11.72 3.78 10.97
C GLN A 199 10.45 4.34 11.63
N LYS A 200 10.59 5.33 12.52
CA LYS A 200 9.45 5.98 13.15
C LYS A 200 8.61 6.73 12.13
N MET A 201 9.23 7.56 11.27
CA MET A 201 8.54 8.30 10.21
C MET A 201 7.76 7.37 9.28
N LEU A 202 8.38 6.23 8.87
CA LEU A 202 7.74 5.26 7.99
C LEU A 202 6.49 4.66 8.64
N ARG A 203 6.57 4.28 9.90
CA ARG A 203 5.45 3.73 10.66
C ARG A 203 4.32 4.74 10.84
N ASP A 204 4.65 5.96 11.27
CA ASP A 204 3.66 7.03 11.47
C ASP A 204 2.94 7.36 10.15
N ALA A 205 3.66 7.42 9.03
CA ALA A 205 3.08 7.66 7.72
C ALA A 205 2.16 6.52 7.25
N VAL A 206 2.51 5.26 7.52
CA VAL A 206 1.66 4.08 7.22
C VAL A 206 0.34 4.13 7.98
N GLU A 207 0.36 4.49 9.27
CA GLU A 207 -0.86 4.61 10.08
C GLU A 207 -1.84 5.66 9.52
N LEU A 208 -1.32 6.69 8.89
CA LEU A 208 -2.13 7.77 8.30
C LEU A 208 -2.57 7.50 6.85
N THR A 209 -2.02 6.46 6.20
CA THR A 209 -2.18 6.23 4.76
C THR A 209 -2.61 4.79 4.44
N PHE A 210 -1.67 3.87 4.34
CA PHE A 210 -1.95 2.49 3.95
C PHE A 210 -2.85 1.75 4.93
N ASN A 211 -2.77 2.02 6.25
CA ASN A 211 -3.68 1.43 7.23
C ASN A 211 -5.11 2.01 7.15
N ARG A 212 -5.34 3.00 6.30
CA ARG A 212 -6.65 3.66 6.10
C ARG A 212 -7.27 3.40 4.74
N VAL A 213 -6.99 2.22 4.16
CA VAL A 213 -7.61 1.82 2.89
C VAL A 213 -8.19 0.41 2.96
N THR A 214 -9.14 0.09 2.08
CA THR A 214 -9.64 -1.27 1.88
C THR A 214 -10.23 -1.44 0.49
N VAL A 215 -10.01 -2.61 -0.12
CA VAL A 215 -10.71 -3.04 -1.35
C VAL A 215 -11.73 -4.13 -1.02
N ASP A 216 -11.31 -5.20 -0.37
CA ASP A 216 -12.11 -6.42 -0.15
C ASP A 216 -12.15 -6.92 1.30
N GLY A 217 -11.42 -6.27 2.19
CA GLY A 217 -11.37 -6.66 3.60
C GLY A 217 -10.36 -7.76 3.92
N ASP A 218 -9.62 -8.27 2.93
CA ASP A 218 -8.67 -9.36 3.10
C ASP A 218 -7.22 -8.88 3.26
N THR A 219 -6.50 -9.44 4.24
CA THR A 219 -5.10 -9.11 4.54
C THR A 219 -4.17 -10.17 3.95
N SER A 220 -3.20 -9.75 3.13
CA SER A 220 -2.25 -10.64 2.46
C SER A 220 -1.20 -11.23 3.41
N THR A 221 -0.59 -12.32 2.99
CA THR A 221 0.56 -12.96 3.62
C THR A 221 1.90 -12.26 3.34
N ASN A 222 1.95 -11.37 2.33
CA ASN A 222 3.20 -10.86 1.74
C ASN A 222 3.45 -9.37 1.95
N ASP A 223 2.51 -8.66 2.56
CA ASP A 223 2.55 -7.21 2.64
C ASP A 223 3.85 -6.69 3.21
N THR A 224 4.47 -5.80 2.44
CA THR A 224 5.78 -5.26 2.76
C THR A 224 5.91 -3.84 2.20
N LEU A 225 6.26 -2.90 3.06
CA LEU A 225 6.77 -1.58 2.66
C LEU A 225 8.21 -1.47 3.12
N TYR A 226 9.13 -1.21 2.20
CA TYR A 226 10.50 -0.82 2.50
C TYR A 226 10.68 0.69 2.33
N GLY A 227 11.37 1.31 3.28
CA GLY A 227 11.87 2.68 3.18
C GLY A 227 13.38 2.68 3.17
N LEU A 228 14.04 3.20 2.11
CA LEU A 228 15.49 3.33 2.03
C LEU A 228 15.88 4.81 1.94
N ALA A 229 16.77 5.25 2.83
CA ALA A 229 17.35 6.59 2.82
C ALA A 229 18.88 6.50 2.72
N ASN A 230 19.47 6.94 1.59
CA ASN A 230 20.88 6.68 1.29
C ASN A 230 21.82 7.88 1.51
N GLY A 231 21.29 9.08 1.78
CA GLY A 231 22.12 10.27 2.01
C GLY A 231 22.87 10.80 0.79
N ALA A 232 22.62 10.29 -0.41
CA ALA A 232 23.39 10.64 -1.62
C ALA A 232 23.16 12.08 -2.12
N SER A 233 22.13 12.78 -1.60
CA SER A 233 21.98 14.22 -1.86
C SER A 233 23.05 15.06 -1.17
N GLY A 234 23.63 14.56 -0.07
CA GLY A 234 24.53 15.31 0.82
C GLY A 234 23.76 16.20 1.80
N VAL A 235 22.43 16.14 1.80
CA VAL A 235 21.56 16.95 2.67
C VAL A 235 21.09 16.11 3.85
N SER A 236 21.27 16.64 5.07
CA SER A 236 20.82 15.97 6.30
C SER A 236 19.48 16.52 6.76
N ALA A 237 18.59 15.60 7.17
CA ALA A 237 17.37 15.91 7.90
C ALA A 237 17.57 15.49 9.36
N SER A 238 17.99 16.42 10.23
CA SER A 238 18.31 16.16 11.63
C SER A 238 17.68 17.14 12.61
N ASP A 239 17.33 18.33 12.16
CA ASP A 239 16.59 19.33 12.95
C ASP A 239 15.08 19.10 12.83
N GLU A 240 14.32 19.67 13.77
CA GLU A 240 12.87 19.48 13.87
C GLU A 240 12.12 19.93 12.61
N GLU A 241 12.50 21.05 12.01
CA GLU A 241 11.84 21.60 10.81
C GLU A 241 12.07 20.68 9.60
N SER A 242 13.31 20.25 9.37
CA SER A 242 13.69 19.31 8.32
C SER A 242 12.98 17.98 8.49
N LEU A 243 12.91 17.43 9.70
CA LEU A 243 12.24 16.16 9.99
C LEU A 243 10.73 16.29 9.76
N LYS A 244 10.10 17.38 10.16
CA LYS A 244 8.68 17.67 9.92
C LYS A 244 8.37 17.77 8.43
N ALA A 245 9.18 18.49 7.66
CA ALA A 245 9.01 18.64 6.22
C ALA A 245 9.17 17.29 5.49
N LEU A 246 10.19 16.50 5.85
CA LEU A 246 10.43 15.19 5.27
C LEU A 246 9.31 14.20 5.62
N SER A 247 8.83 14.20 6.87
CA SER A 247 7.71 13.37 7.32
C SER A 247 6.43 13.70 6.56
N ALA A 248 6.12 14.98 6.36
CA ALA A 248 4.97 15.42 5.59
C ALA A 248 5.05 14.97 4.12
N ALA A 249 6.23 15.07 3.50
CA ALA A 249 6.45 14.60 2.13
C ALA A 249 6.33 13.08 2.01
N LEU A 250 6.88 12.32 2.96
CA LEU A 250 6.74 10.87 3.03
C LEU A 250 5.27 10.46 3.15
N THR A 251 4.52 11.09 4.08
CA THR A 251 3.09 10.85 4.26
C THR A 251 2.30 11.18 2.98
N SER A 252 2.67 12.26 2.29
CA SER A 252 2.04 12.64 1.02
C SER A 252 2.30 11.61 -0.09
N VAL A 253 3.53 11.10 -0.23
CA VAL A 253 3.88 10.06 -1.20
C VAL A 253 3.09 8.78 -0.92
N LEU A 254 3.07 8.32 0.34
CA LEU A 254 2.34 7.12 0.73
C LEU A 254 0.82 7.31 0.61
N GLY A 255 0.30 8.50 0.85
CA GLY A 255 -1.11 8.86 0.67
C GLY A 255 -1.56 8.76 -0.80
N ASP A 256 -0.75 9.27 -1.73
CA ASP A 256 -1.02 9.12 -3.17
C ASP A 256 -1.04 7.64 -3.58
N LEU A 257 -0.07 6.85 -3.11
CA LEU A 257 -0.02 5.41 -3.39
C LEU A 257 -1.22 4.67 -2.79
N ALA A 258 -1.60 4.99 -1.56
CA ALA A 258 -2.75 4.42 -0.88
C ALA A 258 -4.06 4.70 -1.65
N TYR A 259 -4.24 5.93 -2.13
CA TYR A 259 -5.36 6.29 -3.01
C TYR A 259 -5.33 5.49 -4.33
N MET A 260 -4.14 5.37 -4.96
CA MET A 260 -4.00 4.61 -6.21
C MET A 260 -4.32 3.13 -6.03
N LEU A 261 -4.01 2.51 -4.88
CA LEU A 261 -4.37 1.12 -4.57
C LEU A 261 -5.89 0.92 -4.58
N VAL A 262 -6.63 1.81 -3.91
CA VAL A 262 -8.10 1.73 -3.86
C VAL A 262 -8.72 2.05 -5.21
N LYS A 263 -8.19 3.06 -5.90
CA LYS A 263 -8.63 3.47 -7.24
C LYS A 263 -8.48 2.35 -8.28
N ASP A 264 -7.47 1.50 -8.11
CA ASP A 264 -7.16 0.35 -8.95
C ASP A 264 -7.75 -0.96 -8.42
N GLY A 265 -8.57 -0.89 -7.37
CA GLY A 265 -9.25 -2.07 -6.83
C GLY A 265 -9.90 -2.89 -7.94
N GLU A 266 -9.76 -4.21 -7.88
CA GLU A 266 -10.26 -5.13 -8.91
C GLU A 266 -11.74 -4.86 -9.22
N GLY A 267 -12.03 -4.37 -10.44
CA GLY A 267 -13.36 -3.98 -10.87
C GLY A 267 -13.93 -2.71 -10.22
N ALA A 268 -13.14 -1.94 -9.47
CA ALA A 268 -13.60 -0.74 -8.79
C ALA A 268 -13.93 0.40 -9.77
N SER A 269 -15.09 0.99 -9.59
CA SER A 269 -15.53 2.18 -10.32
C SER A 269 -15.59 3.43 -9.44
N LYS A 270 -15.68 3.27 -8.12
CA LYS A 270 -15.79 4.32 -7.10
C LYS A 270 -14.74 4.19 -6.01
N VAL A 271 -14.39 5.34 -5.43
CA VAL A 271 -13.53 5.48 -4.26
C VAL A 271 -14.32 6.23 -3.18
N PRO A 272 -15.15 5.57 -2.38
CA PRO A 272 -15.77 6.19 -1.22
C PRO A 272 -14.72 6.57 -0.18
N ARG A 273 -14.78 7.83 0.26
CA ARG A 273 -14.03 8.36 1.39
C ARG A 273 -14.96 8.46 2.59
N ILE A 274 -14.87 7.49 3.47
CA ILE A 274 -15.73 7.36 4.65
C ILE A 274 -15.05 8.09 5.80
N HIS A 275 -15.59 9.25 6.17
CA HIS A 275 -15.13 10.03 7.32
C HIS A 275 -16.12 9.88 8.46
N VAL A 276 -15.66 9.42 9.61
CA VAL A 276 -16.42 9.30 10.84
C VAL A 276 -15.88 10.29 11.86
N ALA A 277 -16.77 11.07 12.46
CA ALA A 277 -16.44 12.08 13.47
C ALA A 277 -17.44 12.01 14.64
N GLY A 278 -17.10 12.69 15.74
CA GLY A 278 -17.98 12.75 16.91
C GLY A 278 -18.10 11.45 17.69
N ALA A 279 -17.21 10.48 17.46
CA ALA A 279 -17.17 9.23 18.20
C ALA A 279 -16.58 9.41 19.61
N ALA A 280 -16.86 8.47 20.51
CA ALA A 280 -16.28 8.46 21.85
C ALA A 280 -14.76 8.32 21.83
N SER A 281 -14.21 7.60 20.84
CA SER A 281 -12.77 7.42 20.62
C SER A 281 -12.46 7.25 19.13
N ASP A 282 -11.18 7.43 18.74
CA ASP A 282 -10.71 7.12 17.38
C ASP A 282 -10.91 5.64 17.03
N ALA A 283 -10.80 4.73 18.01
CA ALA A 283 -11.05 3.31 17.82
C ALA A 283 -12.53 3.02 17.51
N ASP A 284 -13.48 3.77 18.09
CA ASP A 284 -14.91 3.66 17.74
C ASP A 284 -15.17 4.20 16.34
N ALA A 285 -14.58 5.35 16.01
CA ALA A 285 -14.66 5.92 14.67
C ALA A 285 -14.10 4.96 13.60
N GLU A 286 -12.95 4.32 13.88
CA GLU A 286 -12.37 3.30 13.01
C GLU A 286 -13.30 2.10 12.83
N ARG A 287 -13.86 1.56 13.90
CA ARG A 287 -14.80 0.43 13.82
C ARG A 287 -15.99 0.73 12.92
N VAL A 288 -16.57 1.93 13.05
CA VAL A 288 -17.66 2.37 12.18
C VAL A 288 -17.20 2.49 10.73
N ALA A 289 -16.11 3.24 10.48
CA ALA A 289 -15.60 3.45 9.13
C ALA A 289 -15.30 2.12 8.41
N ARG A 290 -14.62 1.18 9.09
CA ARG A 290 -14.32 -0.15 8.53
C ARG A 290 -15.58 -0.97 8.32
N THR A 291 -16.54 -0.94 9.25
CA THR A 291 -17.79 -1.70 9.09
C THR A 291 -18.61 -1.21 7.90
N VAL A 292 -18.64 0.09 7.65
CA VAL A 292 -19.27 0.67 6.46
C VAL A 292 -18.50 0.33 5.20
N GLY A 293 -17.16 0.50 5.22
CA GLY A 293 -16.28 0.23 4.06
C GLY A 293 -16.21 -1.24 3.65
N HIS A 294 -16.40 -2.17 4.59
CA HIS A 294 -16.46 -3.62 4.33
C HIS A 294 -17.88 -4.13 4.03
N SER A 295 -18.91 -3.28 4.13
CA SER A 295 -20.29 -3.70 3.88
C SER A 295 -20.52 -3.97 2.41
N GLN A 296 -20.69 -5.22 2.02
CA GLN A 296 -21.01 -5.60 0.63
C GLN A 296 -22.25 -4.87 0.12
N LEU A 297 -23.28 -4.68 0.98
CA LEU A 297 -24.49 -3.97 0.61
C LEU A 297 -24.24 -2.47 0.35
N VAL A 298 -23.39 -1.81 1.14
CA VAL A 298 -22.98 -0.42 0.89
C VAL A 298 -22.16 -0.34 -0.40
N LYS A 299 -21.16 -1.20 -0.57
CA LYS A 299 -20.27 -1.21 -1.73
C LYS A 299 -21.04 -1.45 -3.04
N THR A 300 -22.00 -2.36 -3.05
CA THR A 300 -22.86 -2.63 -4.23
C THR A 300 -23.86 -1.52 -4.51
N ALA A 301 -24.38 -0.81 -3.47
CA ALA A 301 -25.21 0.38 -3.66
C ALA A 301 -24.42 1.49 -4.35
N LEU A 302 -23.18 1.76 -3.90
CA LEU A 302 -22.31 2.78 -4.51
C LEU A 302 -21.97 2.44 -5.98
N TYR A 303 -21.71 1.16 -6.27
CA TYR A 303 -21.53 0.67 -7.63
C TYR A 303 -22.75 0.96 -8.51
N GLY A 304 -23.95 0.65 -7.96
CA GLY A 304 -25.24 0.88 -8.61
C GLY A 304 -25.67 2.35 -8.67
N ARG A 305 -24.89 3.27 -8.08
CA ARG A 305 -25.24 4.70 -7.94
C ARG A 305 -26.56 4.91 -7.18
N ASP A 306 -26.78 4.08 -6.17
CA ASP A 306 -27.94 4.12 -5.28
C ASP A 306 -27.57 4.87 -3.99
N ALA A 307 -28.28 5.97 -3.70
CA ALA A 307 -28.12 6.77 -2.47
C ALA A 307 -28.67 6.05 -1.24
N ASN A 308 -28.27 4.80 -1.03
CA ASN A 308 -28.86 3.91 -0.04
C ASN A 308 -28.39 4.20 1.38
N TRP A 309 -28.94 5.26 1.98
CA TRP A 309 -28.68 5.64 3.37
C TRP A 309 -29.02 4.50 4.35
N GLY A 310 -30.05 3.72 4.07
CA GLY A 310 -30.47 2.60 4.93
C GLY A 310 -29.37 1.55 5.10
N ARG A 311 -28.63 1.21 4.04
CA ARG A 311 -27.48 0.29 4.10
C ARG A 311 -26.32 0.89 4.88
N ILE A 312 -26.07 2.21 4.75
CA ILE A 312 -25.05 2.89 5.52
C ILE A 312 -25.39 2.85 7.00
N VAL A 313 -26.62 3.27 7.40
CA VAL A 313 -27.07 3.28 8.79
C VAL A 313 -27.08 1.87 9.39
N ALA A 314 -27.52 0.86 8.64
CA ALA A 314 -27.46 -0.54 9.06
C ALA A 314 -26.03 -1.00 9.35
N ALA A 315 -25.06 -0.58 8.52
CA ALA A 315 -23.65 -0.87 8.75
C ALA A 315 -23.11 -0.13 9.99
N VAL A 316 -23.46 1.14 10.19
CA VAL A 316 -23.13 1.91 11.41
C VAL A 316 -23.67 1.18 12.65
N GLY A 317 -24.95 0.78 12.63
CA GLY A 317 -25.61 0.14 13.77
C GLY A 317 -25.00 -1.20 14.21
N ARG A 318 -24.38 -1.95 13.29
CA ARG A 318 -23.70 -3.23 13.60
C ARG A 318 -22.20 -3.11 13.90
N SER A 319 -21.66 -1.89 13.97
CA SER A 319 -20.21 -1.66 14.12
C SER A 319 -19.65 -2.08 15.48
N GLY A 320 -20.49 -2.16 16.50
CA GLY A 320 -20.08 -2.40 17.89
C GLY A 320 -19.42 -1.17 18.54
N ALA A 321 -19.49 0.01 17.92
CA ALA A 321 -19.11 1.26 18.54
C ALA A 321 -20.23 1.74 19.49
N ASP A 322 -19.84 2.53 20.49
CA ASP A 322 -20.79 3.14 21.43
C ASP A 322 -21.22 4.52 20.90
N PHE A 323 -22.52 4.69 20.67
CA PHE A 323 -23.13 5.96 20.24
C PHE A 323 -24.64 5.95 20.46
N ASN A 324 -25.27 7.12 20.54
CA ASN A 324 -26.72 7.26 20.55
C ASN A 324 -27.24 7.34 19.10
N PRO A 325 -28.12 6.43 18.65
CA PRO A 325 -28.67 6.45 17.29
C PRO A 325 -29.37 7.75 16.90
N ASP A 326 -29.94 8.49 17.84
CA ASP A 326 -30.65 9.75 17.56
C ASP A 326 -29.67 10.91 17.21
N ASP A 327 -28.39 10.77 17.60
CA ASP A 327 -27.35 11.76 17.31
C ASP A 327 -26.66 11.50 15.96
N VAL A 328 -26.92 10.35 15.34
CA VAL A 328 -26.27 9.98 14.08
C VAL A 328 -26.75 10.84 12.92
N VAL A 329 -25.78 11.41 12.21
CA VAL A 329 -26.00 12.13 10.93
C VAL A 329 -25.20 11.44 9.83
N VAL A 330 -25.83 11.18 8.70
CA VAL A 330 -25.18 10.62 7.50
C VAL A 330 -25.34 11.58 6.33
N THR A 331 -24.20 11.94 5.74
CA THR A 331 -24.11 12.81 4.55
C THR A 331 -23.38 12.07 3.44
N LEU A 332 -23.91 12.09 2.23
CA LEU A 332 -23.30 11.51 1.03
C LEU A 332 -23.11 12.61 -0.01
N CYS A 333 -21.88 12.82 -0.47
CA CYS A 333 -21.56 13.87 -1.46
C CYS A 333 -22.11 15.26 -1.09
N GLY A 334 -22.11 15.60 0.21
CA GLY A 334 -22.61 16.88 0.71
C GLY A 334 -24.12 16.96 0.92
N VAL A 335 -24.89 15.92 0.58
CA VAL A 335 -26.33 15.83 0.80
C VAL A 335 -26.60 15.05 2.08
N GLU A 336 -27.26 15.68 3.05
CA GLU A 336 -27.62 15.03 4.32
C GLU A 336 -28.81 14.07 4.07
N LEU A 337 -28.58 12.78 4.30
CA LEU A 337 -29.53 11.70 4.03
C LEU A 337 -30.32 11.26 5.26
N PHE A 338 -29.69 11.33 6.45
CA PHE A 338 -30.24 10.78 7.67
C PHE A 338 -29.85 11.64 8.87
N ARG A 339 -30.84 11.90 9.76
CA ARG A 339 -30.69 12.67 10.99
C ARG A 339 -31.80 12.31 11.96
N LYS A 340 -31.54 12.36 13.28
CA LYS A 340 -32.52 12.16 14.34
C LYS A 340 -33.35 10.87 14.18
N GLY A 341 -32.66 9.76 13.84
CA GLY A 341 -33.28 8.46 13.72
C GLY A 341 -34.13 8.25 12.46
N GLN A 342 -34.17 9.19 11.51
CA GLN A 342 -34.99 9.11 10.28
C GLN A 342 -34.32 9.73 9.05
N PRO A 343 -34.74 9.36 7.84
CA PRO A 343 -34.29 10.04 6.62
C PRO A 343 -34.76 11.49 6.62
N THR A 344 -34.05 12.34 5.88
CA THR A 344 -34.49 13.70 5.57
C THR A 344 -35.54 13.68 4.46
N ASP A 345 -36.36 14.74 4.37
CA ASP A 345 -37.43 14.88 3.36
C ASP A 345 -36.90 15.42 1.99
N LEU A 346 -35.70 14.96 1.58
CA LEU A 346 -35.06 15.38 0.34
C LEU A 346 -35.28 14.36 -0.79
N ASP A 347 -35.36 14.83 -2.02
CA ASP A 347 -35.30 13.98 -3.21
C ASP A 347 -33.85 13.57 -3.47
N PHE A 348 -33.42 12.46 -2.86
CA PHE A 348 -32.04 11.97 -2.95
C PHE A 348 -31.66 11.58 -4.36
N ASP A 349 -32.60 11.01 -5.13
CA ASP A 349 -32.33 10.55 -6.50
C ASP A 349 -32.00 11.75 -7.40
N ALA A 350 -32.78 12.82 -7.31
CA ALA A 350 -32.51 14.04 -8.07
C ALA A 350 -31.22 14.75 -7.63
N LEU A 351 -30.97 14.86 -6.31
CA LEU A 351 -29.81 15.58 -5.77
C LEU A 351 -28.49 14.84 -5.98
N LEU A 352 -28.51 13.52 -5.99
CA LEU A 352 -27.32 12.69 -6.06
C LEU A 352 -27.06 12.04 -7.42
N GLU A 353 -27.95 12.22 -8.44
CA GLU A 353 -27.76 11.67 -9.77
C GLU A 353 -26.38 12.02 -10.37
N GLU A 354 -26.01 13.29 -10.39
CA GLU A 354 -24.71 13.73 -10.93
C GLU A 354 -23.51 13.46 -9.99
N PRO A 355 -23.61 13.73 -8.66
CA PRO A 355 -22.55 13.38 -7.72
C PRO A 355 -22.17 11.90 -7.76
N LEU A 356 -23.12 10.98 -7.82
CA LEU A 356 -22.86 9.54 -7.83
C LEU A 356 -22.24 9.02 -9.15
N LYS A 357 -22.19 9.83 -10.20
CA LYS A 357 -21.42 9.52 -11.41
C LYS A 357 -19.93 9.71 -11.21
N GLN A 358 -19.50 10.53 -10.25
CA GLN A 358 -18.09 10.78 -9.94
C GLN A 358 -17.43 9.53 -9.38
N ARG A 359 -16.11 9.47 -9.50
CA ARG A 359 -15.33 8.37 -8.91
C ARG A 359 -15.20 8.52 -7.39
N ASP A 360 -14.87 9.71 -6.93
CA ASP A 360 -14.63 10.00 -5.53
C ASP A 360 -15.94 10.39 -4.83
N LEU A 361 -16.36 9.60 -3.85
CA LEU A 361 -17.62 9.74 -3.15
C LEU A 361 -17.39 10.02 -1.66
N PRO A 362 -17.44 11.26 -1.19
CA PRO A 362 -17.37 11.56 0.24
C PRO A 362 -18.64 11.07 0.96
N ILE A 363 -18.42 10.30 2.04
CA ILE A 363 -19.43 9.83 3.00
C ILE A 363 -19.00 10.34 4.37
N ASP A 364 -19.76 11.27 4.93
CA ASP A 364 -19.48 11.81 6.25
C ASP A 364 -20.53 11.27 7.25
N ILE A 365 -20.04 10.71 8.37
CA ILE A 365 -20.86 10.10 9.42
C ILE A 365 -20.48 10.78 10.73
N VAL A 366 -21.44 11.44 11.36
CA VAL A 366 -21.27 12.02 12.69
C VAL A 366 -22.02 11.15 13.68
N LEU A 367 -21.34 10.68 14.74
CA LEU A 367 -21.91 9.78 15.74
C LEU A 367 -22.43 10.51 16.99
N GLY A 368 -22.03 11.76 17.18
CA GLY A 368 -22.37 12.56 18.34
C GLY A 368 -21.40 13.72 18.53
N SER A 369 -21.04 14.05 19.77
CA SER A 369 -20.19 15.19 20.14
C SER A 369 -18.82 14.80 20.70
N GLY A 370 -18.42 13.52 20.57
CA GLY A 370 -17.11 13.06 20.99
C GLY A 370 -15.97 13.62 20.14
N SER A 371 -14.72 13.43 20.57
CA SER A 371 -13.52 13.93 19.86
C SER A 371 -12.92 12.91 18.89
N GLY A 372 -13.38 11.67 18.90
CA GLY A 372 -12.85 10.59 18.07
C GLY A 372 -13.21 10.79 16.60
N SER A 373 -12.23 10.54 15.73
CA SER A 373 -12.41 10.64 14.29
C SER A 373 -11.54 9.64 13.53
N TYR A 374 -12.03 9.20 12.36
CA TYR A 374 -11.27 8.33 11.46
C TYR A 374 -11.71 8.51 10.02
N THR A 375 -10.78 8.39 9.07
CA THR A 375 -11.09 8.41 7.64
C THR A 375 -10.58 7.14 6.99
N LEU A 376 -11.44 6.45 6.24
CA LEU A 376 -11.13 5.24 5.47
C LEU A 376 -11.39 5.51 3.98
N LEU A 377 -10.47 5.13 3.12
CA LEU A 377 -10.74 5.00 1.69
C LEU A 377 -11.14 3.56 1.39
N ALA A 378 -12.24 3.37 0.67
CA ALA A 378 -12.72 2.06 0.25
C ALA A 378 -12.97 2.03 -1.26
N SER A 379 -13.14 0.84 -1.84
CA SER A 379 -13.69 0.69 -3.20
C SER A 379 -15.16 0.32 -3.13
N ASP A 380 -15.90 0.53 -4.22
CA ASP A 380 -17.18 -0.14 -4.46
C ASP A 380 -16.98 -1.63 -4.77
N LEU A 381 -18.06 -2.35 -5.05
CA LEU A 381 -18.07 -3.77 -5.43
C LEU A 381 -18.98 -3.98 -6.63
N GLY A 382 -18.38 -4.29 -7.77
CA GLY A 382 -19.07 -4.57 -9.03
C GLY A 382 -18.88 -6.03 -9.50
N HIS A 383 -19.49 -6.37 -10.62
CA HIS A 383 -19.42 -7.71 -11.21
C HIS A 383 -17.99 -8.12 -11.58
N GLU A 384 -17.17 -7.16 -12.00
CA GLU A 384 -15.81 -7.44 -12.44
C GLU A 384 -14.91 -7.97 -11.32
N TYR A 385 -15.16 -7.60 -10.05
CA TYR A 385 -14.47 -8.20 -8.91
C TYR A 385 -14.65 -9.73 -8.89
N VAL A 386 -15.88 -10.20 -9.11
CA VAL A 386 -16.17 -11.65 -9.16
C VAL A 386 -15.50 -12.30 -10.37
N ASN A 387 -15.57 -11.68 -11.55
CA ASN A 387 -14.94 -12.20 -12.76
C ASN A 387 -13.44 -12.40 -12.59
N VAL A 388 -12.73 -11.38 -12.08
CA VAL A 388 -11.28 -11.45 -11.86
C VAL A 388 -10.92 -12.53 -10.86
N ASN A 389 -11.65 -12.60 -9.72
CA ASN A 389 -11.29 -13.50 -8.62
C ASN A 389 -11.76 -14.93 -8.81
N ALA A 390 -12.77 -15.20 -9.66
CA ALA A 390 -13.18 -16.55 -10.02
C ALA A 390 -12.14 -17.25 -10.91
N ASP A 391 -11.41 -16.50 -11.73
CA ASP A 391 -10.44 -17.04 -12.69
C ASP A 391 -8.98 -16.97 -12.19
N TYR A 392 -8.69 -16.13 -11.21
CA TYR A 392 -7.35 -15.95 -10.67
C TYR A 392 -7.09 -16.85 -9.46
N ARG A 393 -6.04 -17.69 -9.55
CA ARG A 393 -5.50 -18.38 -8.37
C ARG A 393 -4.56 -17.47 -7.62
N SER A 394 -4.94 -17.09 -6.44
CA SER A 394 -4.09 -16.38 -5.48
C SER A 394 -3.29 -17.35 -4.61
#